data_c28975837ca5727dc067287ae28689ed
#
_entry.id   c28975837ca5727dc067287ae28689ed
#
_cell.length_a   1.000
_cell.length_b   1.000
_cell.length_c   1.000
_cell.angle_alpha   90.00
_cell.angle_beta   90.00
_cell.angle_gamma   90.00
#
_symmetry.space_group_name_H-M   'P 1'
#
loop_
_entity.id
_entity.type
_entity.pdbx_description
1 polymer ?
#
loop_
_entity_poly.entity_id
_entity_poly.type
_entity_poly.pdbx_seq_one_letter_code
_entity_poly.pdbx_strand_id
1 'polypeptide(L)'
;VTRVLHHFEQKWQIKVHILPVDRVNFIFDFAKMKMDFERTKPDLVVISHVSNVTGLIAPIKDIFALAKQYAAYTVADMSQSAGIVNLDVGELFDFAVFAGHKTLYGPTGISGFVMRPDIRLEPVLYGGTGYDSANQDMPDNLPQRFEMGTMNTSGLAGLHGALKWLKEKGIENIWQREQEHRKKLLEILQRYYFVKFIGISEEAEYAGIVSCLLDGISSDSAATIFNERNISVRTGLQCAPLAHKFLGTYPAGTIRFSVGYFTSERDFAELEAALDDIQDNI
;
A
#
# COMPACT_ATOMS: atom_id res chain seq x y z
N VAL A 1 -2.04 -3.74 8.38
CA VAL A 1 -1.36 -3.12 9.53
C VAL A 1 -2.32 -2.90 10.71
N THR A 2 -3.36 -2.06 10.59
CA THR A 2 -4.17 -1.61 11.74
C THR A 2 -4.90 -2.72 12.50
N ARG A 3 -5.39 -3.78 11.83
CA ARG A 3 -6.03 -4.92 12.52
C ARG A 3 -5.06 -5.67 13.43
N VAL A 4 -3.82 -5.83 13.00
CA VAL A 4 -2.77 -6.50 13.79
C VAL A 4 -2.44 -5.66 15.02
N LEU A 5 -2.19 -4.36 14.82
CA LEU A 5 -1.91 -3.44 15.92
C LEU A 5 -3.07 -3.38 16.92
N HIS A 6 -4.32 -3.27 16.43
CA HIS A 6 -5.50 -3.28 17.29
C HIS A 6 -5.63 -4.58 18.10
N HIS A 7 -5.34 -5.74 17.52
CA HIS A 7 -5.35 -7.01 18.23
C HIS A 7 -4.34 -6.99 19.39
N PHE A 8 -3.12 -6.54 19.14
CA PHE A 8 -2.09 -6.48 20.18
C PHE A 8 -2.40 -5.42 21.23
N GLU A 9 -2.97 -4.27 20.84
CA GLU A 9 -3.43 -3.25 21.77
C GLU A 9 -4.45 -3.81 22.76
N GLN A 10 -5.44 -4.56 22.27
CA GLN A 10 -6.48 -5.17 23.10
C GLN A 10 -5.95 -6.32 23.99
N LYS A 11 -5.08 -7.15 23.43
CA LYS A 11 -4.65 -8.40 24.10
C LYS A 11 -3.40 -8.22 24.96
N TRP A 12 -2.48 -7.36 24.53
CA TRP A 12 -1.14 -7.23 25.13
C TRP A 12 -0.88 -5.85 25.70
N GLN A 13 -1.89 -4.97 25.69
CA GLN A 13 -1.84 -3.62 26.25
C GLN A 13 -0.72 -2.74 25.66
N ILE A 14 -0.32 -3.01 24.41
CA ILE A 14 0.58 -2.09 23.72
C ILE A 14 -0.12 -0.74 23.51
N LYS A 15 0.65 0.34 23.44
CA LYS A 15 0.14 1.67 23.14
C LYS A 15 0.37 1.98 21.66
N VAL A 16 -0.69 2.25 20.91
CA VAL A 16 -0.62 2.60 19.51
C VAL A 16 -0.77 4.12 19.36
N HIS A 17 0.23 4.76 18.78
CA HIS A 17 0.21 6.18 18.43
C HIS A 17 0.19 6.34 16.92
N ILE A 18 -0.66 7.21 16.40
CA ILE A 18 -0.76 7.50 14.97
C ILE A 18 0.12 8.70 14.66
N LEU A 19 0.97 8.56 13.64
CA LEU A 19 1.86 9.63 13.21
C LEU A 19 1.04 10.82 12.66
N PRO A 20 1.45 12.05 12.98
CA PRO A 20 0.74 13.24 12.54
C PRO A 20 0.93 13.49 11.03
N VAL A 21 -0.19 13.63 10.35
CA VAL A 21 -0.27 14.06 8.95
C VAL A 21 -1.19 15.26 8.91
N ASP A 22 -0.82 16.31 8.21
CA ASP A 22 -1.69 17.45 7.97
C ASP A 22 -2.88 17.04 7.08
N ARG A 23 -4.07 17.55 7.38
CA ARG A 23 -5.30 17.16 6.68
C ARG A 23 -5.56 17.94 5.40
N VAL A 24 -4.85 19.04 5.20
CA VAL A 24 -5.05 19.94 4.05
C VAL A 24 -4.06 19.62 2.96
N ASN A 25 -2.77 19.61 3.31
CA ASN A 25 -1.69 19.42 2.36
C ASN A 25 -1.10 18.00 2.36
N PHE A 26 -1.56 17.10 3.25
CA PHE A 26 -1.13 15.71 3.36
C PHE A 26 0.36 15.52 3.60
N ILE A 27 0.99 16.50 4.25
CA ILE A 27 2.40 16.45 4.65
C ILE A 27 2.53 15.84 6.05
N PHE A 28 3.56 15.04 6.25
CA PHE A 28 3.93 14.52 7.56
C PHE A 28 4.57 15.61 8.40
N ASP A 29 4.00 15.90 9.56
CA ASP A 29 4.49 16.93 10.50
C ASP A 29 5.66 16.38 11.32
N PHE A 30 6.88 16.56 10.81
CA PHE A 30 8.10 16.09 11.48
C PHE A 30 8.38 16.79 12.81
N ALA A 31 7.99 18.05 12.97
CA ALA A 31 8.18 18.75 14.24
C ALA A 31 7.31 18.10 15.32
N LYS A 32 6.04 17.89 15.04
CA LYS A 32 5.12 17.21 15.94
C LYS A 32 5.51 15.75 16.14
N MET A 33 5.95 15.05 15.09
CA MET A 33 6.40 13.66 15.18
C MET A 33 7.60 13.53 16.13
N LYS A 34 8.57 14.44 16.06
CA LYS A 34 9.72 14.46 16.96
C LYS A 34 9.28 14.65 18.42
N MET A 35 8.38 15.61 18.69
CA MET A 35 7.81 15.82 20.03
C MET A 35 7.06 14.56 20.53
N ASP A 36 6.30 13.91 19.66
CA ASP A 36 5.60 12.68 20.02
C ASP A 36 6.59 11.54 20.32
N PHE A 37 7.66 11.39 19.55
CA PHE A 37 8.69 10.38 19.81
C PHE A 37 9.46 10.64 21.11
N GLU A 38 9.80 11.89 21.40
CA GLU A 38 10.41 12.28 22.69
C GLU A 38 9.54 11.88 23.88
N ARG A 39 8.23 12.07 23.75
CA ARG A 39 7.25 11.77 24.79
C ARG A 39 6.94 10.28 24.91
N THR A 40 6.80 9.58 23.79
CA THR A 40 6.33 8.18 23.75
C THR A 40 7.44 7.15 23.75
N LYS A 41 8.63 7.53 23.24
CA LYS A 41 9.80 6.65 23.05
C LYS A 41 9.37 5.33 22.40
N PRO A 42 8.98 5.37 21.12
CA PRO A 42 8.42 4.20 20.46
C PRO A 42 9.44 3.05 20.39
N ASP A 43 9.00 1.83 20.63
CA ASP A 43 9.80 0.61 20.41
C ASP A 43 9.73 0.14 18.95
N LEU A 44 8.64 0.50 18.27
CA LEU A 44 8.36 0.06 16.90
C LEU A 44 7.67 1.18 16.12
N VAL A 45 8.15 1.43 14.89
CA VAL A 45 7.51 2.32 13.93
C VAL A 45 7.11 1.53 12.69
N VAL A 46 5.82 1.54 12.36
CA VAL A 46 5.24 0.83 11.21
C VAL A 46 4.64 1.83 10.25
N ILE A 47 5.08 1.83 8.99
CA ILE A 47 4.60 2.75 7.95
C ILE A 47 4.17 1.97 6.71
N SER A 48 2.96 2.26 6.22
CA SER A 48 2.63 1.94 4.83
C SER A 48 3.30 2.97 3.92
N HIS A 49 4.22 2.53 3.08
CA HIS A 49 5.00 3.42 2.21
C HIS A 49 4.10 4.19 1.23
N VAL A 50 3.10 3.51 0.67
CA VAL A 50 2.09 4.14 -0.18
C VAL A 50 0.70 3.82 0.36
N SER A 51 -0.14 4.85 0.48
CA SER A 51 -1.53 4.70 0.88
C SER A 51 -2.34 3.96 -0.18
N ASN A 52 -3.00 2.88 0.22
CA ASN A 52 -3.90 2.16 -0.68
C ASN A 52 -5.25 2.87 -0.92
N VAL A 53 -5.48 4.02 -0.29
CA VAL A 53 -6.67 4.86 -0.49
C VAL A 53 -6.34 6.03 -1.40
N THR A 54 -5.35 6.84 -1.06
CA THR A 54 -5.04 8.10 -1.76
C THR A 54 -3.86 7.99 -2.73
N GLY A 55 -3.04 6.95 -2.60
CA GLY A 55 -1.77 6.87 -3.32
C GLY A 55 -0.64 7.69 -2.69
N LEU A 56 -0.90 8.43 -1.61
CA LEU A 56 0.09 9.26 -0.92
C LEU A 56 1.35 8.44 -0.58
N ILE A 57 2.51 8.96 -0.93
CA ILE A 57 3.81 8.37 -0.63
C ILE A 57 4.33 8.96 0.67
N ALA A 58 4.59 8.11 1.65
CA ALA A 58 5.17 8.53 2.92
C ALA A 58 6.69 8.74 2.78
N PRO A 59 7.27 9.79 3.38
CA PRO A 59 8.71 10.03 3.43
C PRO A 59 9.39 9.05 4.42
N ILE A 60 9.34 7.77 4.07
CA ILE A 60 9.63 6.65 4.96
C ILE A 60 11.10 6.67 5.43
N LYS A 61 12.03 7.13 4.59
CA LYS A 61 13.46 7.25 4.95
C LYS A 61 13.66 8.22 6.11
N ASP A 62 13.03 9.39 6.04
CA ASP A 62 13.16 10.42 7.07
C ASP A 62 12.48 10.00 8.37
N ILE A 63 11.30 9.36 8.26
CA ILE A 63 10.58 8.80 9.42
C ILE A 63 11.42 7.73 10.10
N PHE A 64 12.04 6.82 9.34
CA PHE A 64 12.87 5.76 9.91
C PHE A 64 14.21 6.29 10.45
N ALA A 65 14.80 7.29 9.81
CA ALA A 65 15.98 7.97 10.36
C ALA A 65 15.67 8.61 11.72
N LEU A 66 14.49 9.20 11.88
CA LEU A 66 14.01 9.68 13.18
C LEU A 66 13.77 8.52 14.16
N ALA A 67 13.13 7.43 13.73
CA ALA A 67 12.89 6.26 14.57
C ALA A 67 14.17 5.65 15.14
N LYS A 68 15.23 5.58 14.32
CA LYS A 68 16.55 5.06 14.75
C LYS A 68 17.22 5.90 15.83
N GLN A 69 16.92 7.19 15.94
CA GLN A 69 17.43 8.03 17.04
C GLN A 69 16.87 7.60 18.41
N TYR A 70 15.74 6.87 18.41
CA TYR A 70 15.10 6.31 19.60
C TYR A 70 15.32 4.80 19.74
N ALA A 71 16.21 4.21 18.95
CA ALA A 71 16.46 2.77 18.87
C ALA A 71 15.20 1.93 18.55
N ALA A 72 14.21 2.54 17.90
CA ALA A 72 12.99 1.85 17.51
C ALA A 72 13.22 0.90 16.32
N TYR A 73 12.56 -0.25 16.34
CA TYR A 73 12.45 -1.11 15.18
C TYR A 73 11.57 -0.45 14.11
N THR A 74 11.84 -0.77 12.84
CA THR A 74 11.13 -0.19 11.70
C THR A 74 10.53 -1.25 10.80
N VAL A 75 9.27 -1.08 10.42
CA VAL A 75 8.55 -1.97 9.50
C VAL A 75 7.95 -1.16 8.37
N ALA A 76 8.38 -1.42 7.16
CA ALA A 76 7.82 -0.85 5.93
C ALA A 76 6.78 -1.79 5.33
N ASP A 77 5.52 -1.36 5.24
CA ASP A 77 4.53 -2.01 4.38
C ASP A 77 4.65 -1.46 2.96
N MET A 78 5.32 -2.22 2.11
CA MET A 78 5.58 -1.89 0.71
C MET A 78 4.58 -2.54 -0.25
N SER A 79 3.43 -2.98 0.23
CA SER A 79 2.42 -3.67 -0.59
C SER A 79 1.87 -2.85 -1.75
N GLN A 80 2.04 -1.52 -1.74
CA GLN A 80 1.61 -0.61 -2.80
C GLN A 80 2.79 0.13 -3.47
N SER A 81 4.04 -0.24 -3.17
CA SER A 81 5.22 0.48 -3.66
C SER A 81 6.33 -0.42 -4.16
N ALA A 82 6.41 -1.67 -3.68
CA ALA A 82 7.45 -2.60 -4.11
C ALA A 82 7.42 -2.78 -5.64
N GLY A 83 8.56 -2.55 -6.30
CA GLY A 83 8.69 -2.69 -7.75
C GLY A 83 8.25 -1.50 -8.59
N ILE A 84 7.69 -0.45 -7.99
CA ILE A 84 7.30 0.78 -8.70
C ILE A 84 7.93 2.05 -8.13
N VAL A 85 8.06 2.15 -6.80
CA VAL A 85 8.76 3.27 -6.19
C VAL A 85 10.19 2.85 -5.86
N ASN A 86 11.16 3.57 -6.43
CA ASN A 86 12.57 3.27 -6.15
C ASN A 86 12.90 3.64 -4.70
N LEU A 87 13.16 2.64 -3.88
CA LEU A 87 13.49 2.78 -2.48
C LEU A 87 14.59 1.81 -2.10
N ASP A 88 15.73 2.37 -1.73
CA ASP A 88 16.78 1.58 -1.08
C ASP A 88 16.38 1.30 0.38
N VAL A 89 16.24 0.02 0.69
CA VAL A 89 15.85 -0.47 2.02
C VAL A 89 17.02 -0.63 2.98
N GLY A 90 18.17 -0.06 2.73
CA GLY A 90 19.40 -0.13 3.53
C GLY A 90 19.23 -0.24 5.07
N GLU A 91 20.17 0.25 5.83
CA GLU A 91 20.25 0.05 7.30
C GLU A 91 19.09 0.62 8.12
N LEU A 92 18.29 1.52 7.53
CA LEU A 92 17.13 2.12 8.23
C LEU A 92 15.92 1.17 8.36
N PHE A 93 15.91 0.09 7.59
CA PHE A 93 14.78 -0.85 7.53
C PHE A 93 15.12 -2.14 8.27
N ASP A 94 14.38 -2.43 9.33
CA ASP A 94 14.49 -3.74 9.99
C ASP A 94 13.64 -4.79 9.27
N PHE A 95 12.45 -4.37 8.80
CA PHE A 95 11.54 -5.23 8.01
C PHE A 95 10.94 -4.45 6.85
N ALA A 96 10.81 -5.11 5.71
CA ALA A 96 10.05 -4.64 4.56
C ALA A 96 9.11 -5.76 4.10
N VAL A 97 7.81 -5.53 4.15
CA VAL A 97 6.78 -6.51 3.73
C VAL A 97 6.21 -6.12 2.37
N PHE A 98 5.92 -7.14 1.55
CA PHE A 98 5.38 -6.93 0.22
C PHE A 98 4.27 -7.93 -0.14
N ALA A 99 3.42 -7.56 -1.09
CA ALA A 99 2.41 -8.42 -1.70
C ALA A 99 2.80 -8.69 -3.16
N GLY A 100 3.09 -9.96 -3.51
CA GLY A 100 3.57 -10.31 -4.83
C GLY A 100 2.58 -10.01 -5.97
N HIS A 101 1.28 -10.08 -5.67
CA HIS A 101 0.19 -9.90 -6.63
C HIS A 101 -0.28 -8.45 -6.84
N LYS A 102 0.44 -7.47 -6.29
CA LYS A 102 0.14 -6.05 -6.48
C LYS A 102 1.18 -5.41 -7.40
N THR A 103 1.90 -4.45 -6.90
CA THR A 103 2.89 -3.67 -7.66
C THR A 103 4.11 -4.47 -8.12
N LEU A 104 4.30 -5.69 -7.64
CA LEU A 104 5.29 -6.63 -8.17
C LEU A 104 4.78 -7.44 -9.38
N TYR A 105 3.53 -7.25 -9.80
CA TYR A 105 2.91 -7.91 -10.98
C TYR A 105 2.95 -9.45 -10.96
N GLY A 106 3.19 -10.06 -9.80
CA GLY A 106 3.20 -11.50 -9.63
C GLY A 106 1.81 -12.12 -9.44
N PRO A 107 1.72 -13.44 -9.35
CA PRO A 107 0.45 -14.13 -9.14
C PRO A 107 -0.08 -13.92 -7.70
N THR A 108 -1.39 -14.19 -7.53
CA THR A 108 -2.01 -14.25 -6.20
C THR A 108 -1.45 -15.39 -5.36
N GLY A 109 -1.57 -15.26 -4.02
CA GLY A 109 -1.15 -16.30 -3.09
C GLY A 109 0.35 -16.30 -2.75
N ILE A 110 1.10 -15.28 -3.18
CA ILE A 110 2.50 -15.05 -2.81
C ILE A 110 2.65 -13.67 -2.18
N SER A 111 3.24 -13.66 -1.00
CA SER A 111 3.67 -12.48 -0.26
C SER A 111 4.95 -12.82 0.48
N GLY A 112 5.66 -11.83 0.96
CA GLY A 112 6.87 -12.06 1.71
C GLY A 112 7.32 -10.84 2.48
N PHE A 113 8.42 -11.01 3.17
CA PHE A 113 9.13 -9.92 3.83
C PHE A 113 10.64 -10.12 3.70
N VAL A 114 11.34 -9.01 3.76
CA VAL A 114 12.78 -8.94 3.91
C VAL A 114 13.06 -8.47 5.32
N MET A 115 14.01 -9.09 5.99
CA MET A 115 14.38 -8.80 7.37
C MET A 115 15.90 -8.62 7.47
N ARG A 116 16.34 -7.74 8.33
CA ARG A 116 17.77 -7.62 8.64
C ARG A 116 18.31 -8.93 9.25
N PRO A 117 19.50 -9.37 8.86
CA PRO A 117 20.02 -10.68 9.26
C PRO A 117 20.40 -10.80 10.76
N ASP A 118 20.61 -9.67 11.43
CA ASP A 118 20.94 -9.60 12.86
C ASP A 118 19.70 -9.64 13.78
N ILE A 119 18.49 -9.56 13.22
CA ILE A 119 17.25 -9.63 13.98
C ILE A 119 16.84 -11.09 14.14
N ARG A 120 16.58 -11.48 15.37
CA ARG A 120 16.01 -12.79 15.71
C ARG A 120 14.57 -12.65 16.14
N LEU A 121 13.70 -13.42 15.48
CA LEU A 121 12.29 -13.54 15.83
C LEU A 121 11.95 -14.99 16.13
N GLU A 122 11.04 -15.20 17.07
CA GLU A 122 10.41 -16.49 17.24
C GLU A 122 9.32 -16.71 16.19
N PRO A 123 9.16 -17.94 15.67
CA PRO A 123 8.04 -18.28 14.81
C PRO A 123 6.71 -18.05 15.54
N VAL A 124 5.71 -17.55 14.83
CA VAL A 124 4.32 -17.43 15.34
C VAL A 124 3.39 -18.47 14.73
N LEU A 125 3.87 -19.16 13.70
CA LEU A 125 3.19 -20.28 13.04
C LEU A 125 4.16 -21.47 13.02
N TYR A 126 3.62 -22.67 13.25
CA TYR A 126 4.38 -23.89 13.37
C TYR A 126 3.80 -24.95 12.42
N GLY A 127 4.66 -25.78 11.83
CA GLY A 127 4.23 -26.87 10.97
C GLY A 127 5.42 -27.55 10.29
N GLY A 128 5.16 -28.63 9.59
CA GLY A 128 6.21 -29.34 8.84
C GLY A 128 6.81 -28.43 7.77
N THR A 129 8.13 -28.39 7.70
CA THR A 129 8.86 -27.55 6.73
C THR A 129 9.43 -28.32 5.55
N GLY A 130 9.42 -29.68 5.62
CA GLY A 130 10.13 -30.53 4.68
C GLY A 130 11.65 -30.48 4.82
N TYR A 131 12.15 -29.79 5.84
CA TYR A 131 13.56 -29.63 6.18
C TYR A 131 13.78 -30.19 7.60
N ASP A 132 14.79 -31.02 7.80
CA ASP A 132 15.10 -31.66 9.10
C ASP A 132 13.88 -32.34 9.78
N SER A 133 13.33 -33.36 9.16
CA SER A 133 12.10 -34.03 9.61
C SER A 133 12.25 -34.79 10.95
N ALA A 134 13.45 -34.98 11.44
CA ALA A 134 13.71 -35.61 12.76
C ALA A 134 13.58 -34.62 13.92
N ASN A 135 13.70 -33.33 13.66
CA ASN A 135 13.58 -32.28 14.65
C ASN A 135 12.09 -31.90 14.84
N GLN A 136 11.64 -31.76 16.07
CA GLN A 136 10.28 -31.31 16.40
C GLN A 136 10.14 -29.80 16.50
N ASP A 137 11.25 -29.08 16.61
CA ASP A 137 11.27 -27.63 16.66
C ASP A 137 11.33 -27.04 15.24
N MET A 138 10.89 -25.78 15.10
CA MET A 138 11.10 -25.04 13.85
C MET A 138 12.59 -24.83 13.61
N PRO A 139 13.09 -24.94 12.37
CA PRO A 139 14.50 -24.75 12.06
C PRO A 139 15.00 -23.37 12.48
N ASP A 140 16.27 -23.27 12.85
CA ASP A 140 16.92 -21.99 13.10
C ASP A 140 17.29 -21.22 11.83
N ASN A 141 17.45 -21.95 10.73
CA ASN A 141 17.87 -21.40 9.45
C ASN A 141 16.77 -20.58 8.78
N LEU A 142 17.14 -19.44 8.21
CA LEU A 142 16.27 -18.66 7.31
C LEU A 142 16.42 -19.18 5.87
N PRO A 143 15.35 -19.21 5.08
CA PRO A 143 13.98 -18.77 5.40
C PRO A 143 13.11 -19.83 6.11
N GLN A 144 13.58 -21.07 6.27
CA GLN A 144 12.80 -22.23 6.74
C GLN A 144 12.14 -22.00 8.11
N ARG A 145 12.76 -21.19 8.97
CA ARG A 145 12.22 -20.81 10.29
C ARG A 145 10.81 -20.20 10.21
N PHE A 146 10.48 -19.52 9.10
CA PHE A 146 9.20 -18.84 8.90
C PHE A 146 8.35 -19.46 7.79
N GLU A 147 8.80 -20.54 7.17
CA GLU A 147 8.11 -21.22 6.09
C GLU A 147 7.64 -22.61 6.54
N MET A 148 6.32 -22.76 6.72
CA MET A 148 5.70 -24.03 7.09
C MET A 148 4.75 -24.51 6.00
N GLY A 149 4.61 -25.83 5.90
CA GLY A 149 3.78 -26.47 4.90
C GLY A 149 4.47 -26.63 3.55
N THR A 150 3.72 -27.12 2.57
CA THR A 150 4.22 -27.26 1.19
C THR A 150 4.23 -25.90 0.52
N MET A 151 5.40 -25.50 0.04
CA MET A 151 5.57 -24.22 -0.63
C MET A 151 4.75 -24.11 -1.91
N ASN A 152 4.19 -22.92 -2.17
CA ASN A 152 3.55 -22.59 -3.44
C ASN A 152 4.58 -22.35 -4.54
N THR A 153 5.18 -23.44 -5.05
CA THR A 153 6.25 -23.39 -6.05
C THR A 153 5.79 -22.73 -7.35
N SER A 154 4.55 -22.94 -7.77
CA SER A 154 3.99 -22.29 -8.97
C SER A 154 3.89 -20.77 -8.79
N GLY A 155 3.43 -20.32 -7.63
CA GLY A 155 3.39 -18.89 -7.31
C GLY A 155 4.78 -18.26 -7.21
N LEU A 156 5.76 -18.98 -6.62
CA LEU A 156 7.16 -18.53 -6.57
C LEU A 156 7.76 -18.40 -7.97
N ALA A 157 7.52 -19.38 -8.85
CA ALA A 157 7.98 -19.32 -10.24
C ALA A 157 7.36 -18.13 -10.99
N GLY A 158 6.06 -17.88 -10.78
CA GLY A 158 5.37 -16.73 -11.36
C GLY A 158 5.90 -15.39 -10.84
N LEU A 159 6.12 -15.26 -9.53
CA LEU A 159 6.74 -14.07 -8.94
C LEU A 159 8.17 -13.86 -9.45
N HIS A 160 8.95 -14.93 -9.58
CA HIS A 160 10.30 -14.86 -10.16
C HIS A 160 10.26 -14.29 -11.59
N GLY A 161 9.32 -14.79 -12.42
CA GLY A 161 9.10 -14.25 -13.78
C GLY A 161 8.76 -12.76 -13.78
N ALA A 162 7.87 -12.35 -12.89
CA ALA A 162 7.48 -10.95 -12.73
C ALA A 162 8.66 -10.06 -12.27
N LEU A 163 9.47 -10.52 -11.32
CA LEU A 163 10.67 -9.79 -10.87
C LEU A 163 11.73 -9.65 -11.98
N LYS A 164 11.90 -10.69 -12.82
CA LYS A 164 12.75 -10.57 -14.01
C LYS A 164 12.24 -9.50 -14.97
N TRP A 165 10.95 -9.53 -15.26
CA TRP A 165 10.31 -8.54 -16.12
C TRP A 165 10.46 -7.12 -15.57
N LEU A 166 10.23 -6.90 -14.25
CA LEU A 166 10.43 -5.61 -13.58
C LEU A 166 11.89 -5.13 -13.73
N LYS A 167 12.85 -6.03 -13.54
CA LYS A 167 14.28 -5.72 -13.70
C LYS A 167 14.62 -5.35 -15.14
N GLU A 168 14.08 -6.06 -16.13
CA GLU A 168 14.30 -5.80 -17.57
C GLU A 168 13.67 -4.47 -18.00
N LYS A 169 12.49 -4.13 -17.50
CA LYS A 169 11.83 -2.86 -17.79
C LYS A 169 12.46 -1.66 -17.09
N GLY A 170 13.03 -1.88 -15.90
CA GLY A 170 13.55 -0.83 -15.03
C GLY A 170 12.45 -0.14 -14.21
N ILE A 171 12.68 0.00 -12.92
CA ILE A 171 11.71 0.59 -11.98
C ILE A 171 11.39 2.04 -12.36
N GLU A 172 12.40 2.81 -12.77
CA GLU A 172 12.25 4.20 -13.18
C GLU A 172 11.31 4.35 -14.40
N ASN A 173 11.43 3.46 -15.38
CA ASN A 173 10.56 3.47 -16.58
C ASN A 173 9.12 3.09 -16.23
N ILE A 174 8.94 2.14 -15.30
CA ILE A 174 7.62 1.73 -14.83
C ILE A 174 6.98 2.88 -14.05
N TRP A 175 7.73 3.50 -13.17
CA TRP A 175 7.30 4.66 -12.39
C TRP A 175 6.91 5.83 -13.29
N GLN A 176 7.77 6.22 -14.23
CA GLN A 176 7.49 7.32 -15.17
C GLN A 176 6.19 7.07 -15.92
N ARG A 177 6.00 5.86 -16.47
CA ARG A 177 4.78 5.50 -17.18
C ARG A 177 3.53 5.55 -16.29
N GLU A 178 3.65 5.09 -15.04
CA GLU A 178 2.55 5.18 -14.07
C GLU A 178 2.21 6.64 -13.75
N GLN A 179 3.20 7.53 -13.63
CA GLN A 179 2.97 8.96 -13.41
C GLN A 179 2.32 9.64 -14.61
N GLU A 180 2.72 9.30 -15.84
CA GLU A 180 2.07 9.77 -17.07
C GLU A 180 0.59 9.36 -17.11
N HIS A 181 0.29 8.10 -16.79
CA HIS A 181 -1.07 7.59 -16.72
C HIS A 181 -1.87 8.23 -15.57
N ARG A 182 -1.25 8.45 -14.40
CA ARG A 182 -1.89 9.17 -13.30
C ARG A 182 -2.25 10.60 -13.68
N LYS A 183 -1.35 11.32 -14.33
CA LYS A 183 -1.60 12.68 -14.81
C LYS A 183 -2.79 12.69 -15.77
N LYS A 184 -2.82 11.79 -16.75
CA LYS A 184 -3.92 11.65 -17.70
C LYS A 184 -5.25 11.31 -17.01
N LEU A 185 -5.24 10.40 -16.04
CA LEU A 185 -6.42 10.08 -15.23
C LEU A 185 -6.97 11.31 -14.52
N LEU A 186 -6.11 12.12 -13.89
CA LEU A 186 -6.51 13.36 -13.21
C LEU A 186 -7.08 14.38 -14.21
N GLU A 187 -6.45 14.58 -15.38
CA GLU A 187 -6.92 15.46 -16.42
C GLU A 187 -8.31 15.08 -16.94
N ILE A 188 -8.60 13.79 -17.07
CA ILE A 188 -9.92 13.30 -17.44
C ILE A 188 -10.92 13.59 -16.33
N LEU A 189 -10.66 13.14 -15.12
CA LEU A 189 -11.56 13.27 -13.98
C LEU A 189 -11.88 14.75 -13.66
N GLN A 190 -10.93 15.67 -13.82
CA GLN A 190 -11.11 17.11 -13.55
C GLN A 190 -12.09 17.80 -14.50
N ARG A 191 -12.39 17.24 -15.66
CA ARG A 191 -13.36 17.83 -16.62
C ARG A 191 -14.80 17.73 -16.12
N TYR A 192 -15.08 16.83 -15.18
CA TYR A 192 -16.43 16.55 -14.69
C TYR A 192 -16.68 17.22 -13.36
N TYR A 193 -17.63 18.15 -13.33
CA TYR A 193 -17.95 18.99 -12.18
C TYR A 193 -18.44 18.19 -10.95
N PHE A 194 -19.00 17.00 -11.18
CA PHE A 194 -19.51 16.13 -10.14
C PHE A 194 -18.42 15.26 -9.48
N VAL A 195 -17.17 15.30 -9.98
CA VAL A 195 -16.05 14.54 -9.41
C VAL A 195 -15.35 15.37 -8.33
N LYS A 196 -15.31 14.85 -7.12
CA LYS A 196 -14.58 15.44 -5.99
C LYS A 196 -13.39 14.58 -5.59
N PHE A 197 -12.20 15.08 -5.77
CA PHE A 197 -10.98 14.39 -5.34
C PHE A 197 -10.87 14.32 -3.82
N ILE A 198 -10.34 13.21 -3.34
CA ILE A 198 -10.13 12.94 -1.91
C ILE A 198 -8.65 12.67 -1.65
N GLY A 199 -8.09 13.43 -0.71
CA GLY A 199 -6.72 13.19 -0.24
C GLY A 199 -5.64 13.55 -1.25
N ILE A 200 -5.83 14.58 -2.07
CA ILE A 200 -4.85 15.08 -3.06
C ILE A 200 -4.41 16.49 -2.67
N SER A 201 -3.11 16.73 -2.76
CA SER A 201 -2.46 18.02 -2.60
C SER A 201 -1.31 18.16 -3.60
N GLU A 202 -1.00 19.39 -4.01
CA GLU A 202 0.14 19.69 -4.87
C GLU A 202 1.49 19.59 -4.15
N GLU A 203 1.47 19.61 -2.81
CA GLU A 203 2.66 19.59 -1.97
C GLU A 203 3.17 18.18 -1.66
N ALA A 204 2.43 17.14 -2.05
CA ALA A 204 2.72 15.74 -1.73
C ALA A 204 2.89 14.88 -2.99
N GLU A 205 3.59 13.77 -2.86
CA GLU A 205 3.81 12.81 -3.95
C GLU A 205 2.84 11.64 -3.88
N TYR A 206 2.46 11.12 -5.06
CA TYR A 206 1.44 10.06 -5.17
C TYR A 206 1.83 9.00 -6.21
N ALA A 207 1.54 7.75 -5.89
CA ALA A 207 1.53 6.64 -6.84
C ALA A 207 0.25 6.66 -7.72
N GLY A 208 0.12 5.73 -8.63
CA GLY A 208 -0.96 5.63 -9.64
C GLY A 208 -2.37 5.37 -9.08
N ILE A 209 -2.69 5.90 -7.91
CA ILE A 209 -3.96 5.72 -7.20
C ILE A 209 -4.64 7.09 -7.04
N VAL A 210 -5.93 7.17 -7.40
CA VAL A 210 -6.77 8.35 -7.24
C VAL A 210 -8.10 7.94 -6.61
N SER A 211 -8.44 8.55 -5.48
CA SER A 211 -9.76 8.39 -4.85
C SER A 211 -10.62 9.62 -5.03
N CYS A 212 -11.89 9.40 -5.33
CA CYS A 212 -12.87 10.48 -5.47
C CYS A 212 -14.25 10.09 -4.93
N LEU A 213 -15.13 11.08 -4.82
CA LEU A 213 -16.58 10.94 -4.70
C LEU A 213 -17.21 11.45 -5.99
N LEU A 214 -18.37 10.92 -6.35
CA LEU A 214 -19.21 11.44 -7.41
C LEU A 214 -20.46 12.06 -6.77
N ASP A 215 -20.67 13.34 -6.95
CA ASP A 215 -21.83 14.03 -6.38
C ASP A 215 -23.13 13.44 -6.92
N GLY A 216 -24.05 13.13 -6.01
CA GLY A 216 -25.33 12.50 -6.35
C GLY A 216 -25.30 10.99 -6.55
N ILE A 217 -24.12 10.36 -6.56
CA ILE A 217 -23.96 8.92 -6.81
C ILE A 217 -23.27 8.25 -5.63
N SER A 218 -23.90 7.20 -5.08
CA SER A 218 -23.25 6.41 -4.03
C SER A 218 -22.07 5.61 -4.60
N SER A 219 -21.09 5.27 -3.75
CA SER A 219 -19.95 4.44 -4.16
C SER A 219 -20.38 3.07 -4.70
N ASP A 220 -21.47 2.50 -4.18
CA ASP A 220 -22.00 1.21 -4.65
C ASP A 220 -22.66 1.34 -6.03
N SER A 221 -23.46 2.40 -6.24
CA SER A 221 -24.05 2.68 -7.56
C SER A 221 -22.98 2.95 -8.61
N ALA A 222 -21.95 3.71 -8.26
CA ALA A 222 -20.82 3.97 -9.15
C ALA A 222 -20.08 2.67 -9.52
N ALA A 223 -19.91 1.73 -8.56
CA ALA A 223 -19.31 0.43 -8.86
C ALA A 223 -20.08 -0.33 -9.95
N THR A 224 -21.42 -0.29 -9.90
CA THR A 224 -22.26 -0.94 -10.91
C THR A 224 -22.07 -0.30 -12.29
N ILE A 225 -22.15 1.03 -12.37
CA ILE A 225 -22.00 1.77 -13.63
C ILE A 225 -20.66 1.47 -14.31
N PHE A 226 -19.56 1.54 -13.56
CA PHE A 226 -18.23 1.26 -14.11
C PHE A 226 -18.06 -0.21 -14.50
N ASN A 227 -18.61 -1.14 -13.70
CA ASN A 227 -18.52 -2.57 -14.00
C ASN A 227 -19.30 -2.97 -15.27
N GLU A 228 -20.46 -2.37 -15.54
CA GLU A 228 -21.22 -2.57 -16.78
C GLU A 228 -20.42 -2.16 -18.03
N ARG A 229 -19.48 -1.24 -17.89
CA ARG A 229 -18.56 -0.81 -18.94
C ARG A 229 -17.19 -1.51 -18.89
N ASN A 230 -17.07 -2.60 -18.14
CA ASN A 230 -15.82 -3.35 -17.94
C ASN A 230 -14.68 -2.51 -17.32
N ILE A 231 -15.00 -1.45 -16.58
CA ILE A 231 -14.03 -0.65 -15.84
C ILE A 231 -13.98 -1.14 -14.41
N SER A 232 -12.85 -1.73 -14.02
CA SER A 232 -12.62 -2.21 -12.67
C SER A 232 -12.22 -1.07 -11.73
N VAL A 233 -13.12 -0.70 -10.83
CA VAL A 233 -12.85 0.27 -9.76
C VAL A 233 -12.95 -0.40 -8.38
N ARG A 234 -12.39 0.24 -7.36
CA ARG A 234 -12.60 -0.22 -5.99
C ARG A 234 -13.40 0.80 -5.20
N THR A 235 -14.56 0.41 -4.70
CA THR A 235 -15.45 1.27 -3.91
C THR A 235 -15.42 0.92 -2.42
N GLY A 236 -15.98 1.81 -1.59
CA GLY A 236 -16.13 1.63 -0.15
C GLY A 236 -14.84 1.94 0.62
N LEU A 237 -14.59 1.21 1.71
CA LEU A 237 -13.53 1.53 2.68
C LEU A 237 -12.13 0.98 2.32
N GLN A 238 -11.93 0.31 1.20
CA GLN A 238 -10.65 -0.26 0.71
C GLN A 238 -9.78 -0.91 1.81
N CYS A 239 -10.40 -1.58 2.78
CA CYS A 239 -9.74 -2.18 3.96
C CYS A 239 -9.00 -1.17 4.87
N ALA A 240 -9.31 0.12 4.78
CA ALA A 240 -8.62 1.19 5.49
C ALA A 240 -9.60 2.13 6.25
N PRO A 241 -10.41 1.63 7.19
CA PRO A 241 -11.45 2.44 7.86
C PRO A 241 -10.90 3.64 8.61
N LEU A 242 -9.68 3.56 9.16
CA LEU A 242 -9.04 4.69 9.84
C LEU A 242 -8.63 5.80 8.88
N ALA A 243 -8.16 5.45 7.68
CA ALA A 243 -7.87 6.42 6.64
C ALA A 243 -9.16 7.17 6.22
N HIS A 244 -10.27 6.45 6.03
CA HIS A 244 -11.56 7.08 5.70
C HIS A 244 -12.13 7.94 6.84
N LYS A 245 -11.90 7.59 8.12
CA LYS A 245 -12.22 8.47 9.25
C LYS A 245 -11.36 9.75 9.23
N PHE A 246 -10.08 9.62 8.91
CA PHE A 246 -9.19 10.77 8.77
C PHE A 246 -9.61 11.68 7.62
N LEU A 247 -9.97 11.10 6.46
CA LEU A 247 -10.38 11.81 5.25
C LEU A 247 -11.83 12.34 5.30
N GLY A 248 -12.61 11.98 6.31
CA GLY A 248 -14.02 12.38 6.43
C GLY A 248 -14.97 11.64 5.49
N THR A 249 -14.56 10.53 4.91
CA THR A 249 -15.34 9.70 3.98
C THR A 249 -15.93 8.42 4.60
N TYR A 250 -15.76 8.25 5.91
CA TYR A 250 -16.38 7.15 6.65
C TYR A 250 -17.88 7.47 6.94
N PRO A 251 -18.82 6.50 6.85
CA PRO A 251 -18.65 5.08 6.55
C PRO A 251 -18.75 4.72 5.06
N ALA A 252 -19.15 5.63 4.18
CA ALA A 252 -19.42 5.34 2.76
C ALA A 252 -18.15 4.94 1.96
N GLY A 253 -16.99 5.48 2.33
CA GLY A 253 -15.75 5.26 1.59
C GLY A 253 -15.65 6.16 0.35
N THR A 254 -14.86 5.73 -0.62
CA THR A 254 -14.62 6.44 -1.88
C THR A 254 -14.68 5.49 -3.06
N ILE A 255 -14.69 6.04 -4.26
CA ILE A 255 -14.38 5.33 -5.49
C ILE A 255 -12.90 5.52 -5.76
N ARG A 256 -12.16 4.43 -5.94
CA ARG A 256 -10.73 4.44 -6.19
C ARG A 256 -10.43 3.93 -7.58
N PHE A 257 -9.81 4.76 -8.37
CA PHE A 257 -9.19 4.41 -9.64
C PHE A 257 -7.72 4.07 -9.41
N SER A 258 -7.19 3.14 -10.18
CA SER A 258 -5.77 2.78 -10.14
C SER A 258 -5.27 2.58 -11.56
N VAL A 259 -4.18 3.25 -11.89
CA VAL A 259 -3.47 3.08 -13.15
C VAL A 259 -2.13 2.39 -12.89
N GLY A 260 -1.57 1.77 -13.90
CA GLY A 260 -0.27 1.10 -13.82
C GLY A 260 0.38 1.00 -15.19
N TYR A 261 1.46 0.23 -15.28
CA TYR A 261 2.24 0.09 -16.51
C TYR A 261 1.41 -0.36 -17.73
N PHE A 262 0.43 -1.23 -17.53
CA PHE A 262 -0.40 -1.81 -18.60
C PHE A 262 -1.66 -1.02 -18.94
N THR A 263 -1.93 0.07 -18.25
CA THR A 263 -3.04 0.97 -18.60
C THR A 263 -2.83 1.52 -20.02
N SER A 264 -3.89 1.53 -20.82
CA SER A 264 -3.84 1.88 -22.24
C SER A 264 -4.73 3.07 -22.57
N GLU A 265 -4.56 3.64 -23.76
CA GLU A 265 -5.42 4.70 -24.29
C GLU A 265 -6.89 4.28 -24.38
N ARG A 266 -7.15 3.00 -24.64
CA ARG A 266 -8.50 2.44 -24.68
C ARG A 266 -9.16 2.51 -23.31
N ASP A 267 -8.43 2.22 -22.23
CA ASP A 267 -8.97 2.25 -20.87
C ASP A 267 -9.40 3.68 -20.49
N PHE A 268 -8.63 4.69 -20.92
CA PHE A 268 -9.00 6.08 -20.74
C PHE A 268 -10.22 6.49 -21.55
N ALA A 269 -10.33 6.06 -22.80
CA ALA A 269 -11.49 6.34 -23.65
C ALA A 269 -12.78 5.71 -23.09
N GLU A 270 -12.70 4.48 -22.57
CA GLU A 270 -13.84 3.83 -21.91
C GLU A 270 -14.24 4.56 -20.61
N LEU A 271 -13.25 5.09 -19.86
CA LEU A 271 -13.52 5.90 -18.67
C LEU A 271 -14.22 7.22 -19.02
N GLU A 272 -13.75 7.93 -20.06
CA GLU A 272 -14.40 9.15 -20.53
C GLU A 272 -15.85 8.88 -20.94
N ALA A 273 -16.09 7.85 -21.74
CA ALA A 273 -17.44 7.46 -22.14
C ALA A 273 -18.36 7.10 -20.96
N ALA A 274 -17.81 6.47 -19.92
CA ALA A 274 -18.57 6.18 -18.70
C ALA A 274 -18.94 7.46 -17.92
N LEU A 275 -18.02 8.42 -17.87
CA LEU A 275 -18.24 9.68 -17.17
C LEU A 275 -19.19 10.61 -17.94
N ASP A 276 -19.14 10.61 -19.29
CA ASP A 276 -20.09 11.31 -20.15
C ASP A 276 -21.52 10.79 -19.93
N ASP A 277 -21.72 9.47 -19.91
CA ASP A 277 -23.02 8.89 -19.63
C ASP A 277 -23.53 9.22 -18.20
N ILE A 278 -22.64 9.27 -17.23
CA ILE A 278 -23.00 9.72 -15.88
C ILE A 278 -23.46 11.17 -15.94
N GLN A 279 -22.72 12.05 -16.62
CA GLN A 279 -23.07 13.47 -16.74
C GLN A 279 -24.41 13.69 -17.39
N ASP A 280 -24.75 12.91 -18.40
CA ASP A 280 -26.02 13.02 -19.13
C ASP A 280 -27.23 12.52 -18.33
N ASN A 281 -27.00 11.77 -17.25
CA ASN A 281 -28.05 11.14 -16.43
C ASN A 281 -28.18 11.70 -15.00
N ILE A 282 -27.36 12.70 -14.62
CA ILE A 282 -27.50 13.45 -13.36
C ILE A 282 -28.09 14.82 -13.66
#